data_bb831df617124db6bd7e083d6cdcb5e4
#
_entry.id   bb831df617124db6bd7e083d6cdcb5e4
#
_cell.length_a   1.000
_cell.length_b   1.000
_cell.length_c   1.000
_cell.angle_alpha   90.00
_cell.angle_beta   90.00
_cell.angle_gamma   90.00
#
_symmetry.space_group_name_H-M   'P 1'
#
loop_
_entity.id
_entity.type
_entity.pdbx_description
1 polymer ?
#
loop_
_entity_poly.entity_id
_entity_poly.type
_entity_poly.pdbx_seq_one_letter_code
_entity_poly.pdbx_strand_id
1 'polypeptide(L)'
;EEKRVCITRLGQGLSQKKHLCEEAMARTESAVIEFAKYAVAKGALRPVWCYATSAARQADNGIAFLQRLTDSGWVAAELLSGEDEAKAAYYGCQANGRPVLDVGGGSTELTMEAGGVLNGKSIPLGCVTLTEEFLKHDPIQKDEAVALLDHCKEQTSVLASEILQGKAKEMMVVGGTATQLAMLELG
;
A
#
# COMPACT_ATOMS: atom_id res chain seq x y z
N GLU A 1 -13.91 -6.51 -16.66
CA GLU A 1 -13.11 -5.92 -15.56
C GLU A 1 -12.35 -4.71 -16.10
N GLU A 2 -12.43 -3.58 -15.41
CA GLU A 2 -11.76 -2.34 -15.82
C GLU A 2 -10.91 -1.82 -14.65
N LYS A 3 -9.66 -1.44 -14.91
CA LYS A 3 -8.74 -0.88 -13.92
C LYS A 3 -8.48 0.60 -14.24
N ARG A 4 -8.65 1.47 -13.25
CA ARG A 4 -8.27 2.89 -13.31
C ARG A 4 -7.30 3.22 -12.18
N VAL A 5 -6.34 4.06 -12.46
CA VAL A 5 -5.31 4.47 -11.50
C VAL A 5 -5.15 5.98 -11.54
N CYS A 6 -5.09 6.59 -10.35
CA CYS A 6 -4.75 7.99 -10.17
C CYS A 6 -3.78 8.12 -8.99
N ILE A 7 -2.63 8.70 -9.21
CA ILE A 7 -1.63 8.91 -8.15
C ILE A 7 -1.94 10.23 -7.44
N THR A 8 -2.57 10.15 -6.28
CA THR A 8 -2.99 11.32 -5.49
C THR A 8 -1.98 11.74 -4.42
N ARG A 9 -1.01 10.87 -4.09
CA ARG A 9 -0.01 11.07 -3.03
C ARG A 9 -0.64 11.45 -1.68
N LEU A 10 -1.67 10.70 -1.25
CA LEU A 10 -2.37 10.95 0.02
C LEU A 10 -1.40 11.02 1.21
N GLY A 11 -0.40 10.13 1.25
CA GLY A 11 0.61 10.07 2.30
C GLY A 11 1.76 11.08 2.19
N GLN A 12 1.67 12.09 1.32
CA GLN A 12 2.74 13.08 1.14
C GLN A 12 3.06 13.81 2.46
N GLY A 13 4.31 13.75 2.90
CA GLY A 13 4.80 14.38 4.14
C GLY A 13 4.29 13.73 5.43
N LEU A 14 3.63 12.57 5.35
CA LEU A 14 3.04 11.90 6.50
C LEU A 14 4.09 11.38 7.48
N SER A 15 5.25 10.93 6.99
CA SER A 15 6.38 10.46 7.81
C SER A 15 6.81 11.50 8.85
N GLN A 16 6.77 12.78 8.49
CA GLN A 16 7.18 13.89 9.35
C GLN A 16 6.04 14.47 10.19
N LYS A 17 4.85 14.63 9.59
CA LYS A 17 3.74 15.37 10.19
C LYS A 17 2.72 14.49 10.92
N LYS A 18 2.68 13.20 10.62
CA LYS A 18 1.65 12.24 11.08
C LYS A 18 0.21 12.68 10.82
N HIS A 19 0.04 13.58 9.87
CA HIS A 19 -1.21 14.24 9.51
C HIS A 19 -1.32 14.35 7.99
N LEU A 20 -2.46 13.94 7.42
CA LEU A 20 -2.75 14.12 6.01
C LEU A 20 -2.96 15.61 5.73
N CYS A 21 -2.24 16.16 4.76
CA CYS A 21 -2.42 17.56 4.39
C CYS A 21 -3.71 17.77 3.56
N GLU A 22 -4.34 18.93 3.70
CA GLU A 22 -5.64 19.23 3.07
C GLU A 22 -5.58 19.10 1.54
N GLU A 23 -4.48 19.52 0.92
CA GLU A 23 -4.32 19.44 -0.53
C GLU A 23 -4.29 17.99 -1.03
N ALA A 24 -3.63 17.07 -0.28
CA ALA A 24 -3.58 15.65 -0.63
C ALA A 24 -4.94 14.98 -0.40
N MET A 25 -5.63 15.35 0.70
CA MET A 25 -7.00 14.89 0.95
C MET A 25 -7.96 15.34 -0.13
N ALA A 26 -7.93 16.62 -0.54
CA ALA A 26 -8.81 17.15 -1.58
C ALA A 26 -8.57 16.48 -2.95
N ARG A 27 -7.30 16.26 -3.33
CA ARG A 27 -6.96 15.51 -4.57
C ARG A 27 -7.49 14.08 -4.53
N THR A 28 -7.32 13.42 -3.39
CA THR A 28 -7.76 12.03 -3.21
C THR A 28 -9.27 11.92 -3.22
N GLU A 29 -9.96 12.80 -2.50
CA GLU A 29 -11.43 12.87 -2.48
C GLU A 29 -11.99 13.07 -3.89
N SER A 30 -11.43 14.00 -4.65
CA SER A 30 -11.86 14.24 -6.04
C SER A 30 -11.71 12.99 -6.91
N ALA A 31 -10.58 12.31 -6.84
CA ALA A 31 -10.34 11.09 -7.60
C ALA A 31 -11.28 9.94 -7.17
N VAL A 32 -11.48 9.75 -5.87
CA VAL A 32 -12.38 8.71 -5.33
C VAL A 32 -13.82 8.95 -5.79
N ILE A 33 -14.31 10.18 -5.68
CA ILE A 33 -15.66 10.53 -6.10
C ILE A 33 -15.83 10.37 -7.63
N GLU A 34 -14.83 10.75 -8.42
CA GLU A 34 -14.84 10.54 -9.87
C GLU A 34 -14.94 9.06 -10.22
N PHE A 35 -14.13 8.21 -9.58
CA PHE A 35 -14.16 6.76 -9.81
C PHE A 35 -15.49 6.15 -9.37
N ALA A 36 -16.06 6.58 -8.25
CA ALA A 36 -17.36 6.13 -7.78
C ALA A 36 -18.48 6.52 -8.76
N LYS A 37 -18.49 7.76 -9.23
CA LYS A 37 -19.44 8.22 -10.28
C LYS A 37 -19.33 7.40 -11.56
N TYR A 38 -18.10 7.12 -11.98
CA TYR A 38 -17.86 6.29 -13.15
C TYR A 38 -18.38 4.86 -12.95
N ALA A 39 -18.09 4.23 -11.80
CA ALA A 39 -18.57 2.89 -11.48
C ALA A 39 -20.11 2.82 -11.49
N VAL A 40 -20.78 3.81 -10.89
CA VAL A 40 -22.24 3.90 -10.86
C VAL A 40 -22.80 4.08 -12.29
N ALA A 41 -22.16 4.89 -13.14
CA ALA A 41 -22.55 5.03 -14.55
C ALA A 41 -22.38 3.73 -15.35
N LYS A 42 -21.55 2.79 -14.88
CA LYS A 42 -21.38 1.45 -15.43
C LYS A 42 -22.26 0.38 -14.76
N GLY A 43 -23.17 0.79 -13.88
CA GLY A 43 -24.15 -0.10 -13.24
C GLY A 43 -23.80 -0.57 -11.84
N ALA A 44 -22.74 -0.05 -11.21
CA ALA A 44 -22.47 -0.34 -9.81
C ALA A 44 -23.55 0.29 -8.91
N LEU A 45 -23.82 -0.39 -7.78
CA LEU A 45 -24.71 0.15 -6.75
C LEU A 45 -24.00 1.26 -5.98
N ARG A 46 -24.77 2.24 -5.51
CA ARG A 46 -24.32 3.32 -4.64
C ARG A 46 -24.76 3.07 -3.19
N PRO A 47 -23.93 3.30 -2.17
CA PRO A 47 -22.53 3.76 -2.23
C PRO A 47 -21.57 2.68 -2.77
N VAL A 48 -20.49 3.12 -3.41
CA VAL A 48 -19.39 2.24 -3.85
C VAL A 48 -18.46 2.00 -2.66
N TRP A 49 -18.03 0.76 -2.43
CA TRP A 49 -17.06 0.45 -1.39
C TRP A 49 -15.70 1.07 -1.70
N CYS A 50 -15.11 1.73 -0.72
CA CYS A 50 -13.81 2.38 -0.78
C CYS A 50 -12.96 1.94 0.41
N TYR A 51 -11.84 1.31 0.15
CA TYR A 51 -10.94 0.87 1.20
C TYR A 51 -9.69 1.75 1.24
N ALA A 52 -9.38 2.25 2.43
CA ALA A 52 -8.15 2.99 2.70
C ALA A 52 -7.18 2.10 3.48
N THR A 53 -5.89 2.33 3.25
CA THR A 53 -4.81 1.49 3.75
C THR A 53 -3.78 2.30 4.52
N SER A 54 -2.50 2.02 4.35
CA SER A 54 -1.38 2.51 5.14
C SER A 54 -1.40 4.02 5.42
N ALA A 55 -1.60 4.89 4.43
CA ALA A 55 -1.55 6.34 4.64
C ALA A 55 -2.64 6.84 5.61
N ALA A 56 -3.88 6.36 5.45
CA ALA A 56 -4.97 6.72 6.35
C ALA A 56 -4.81 6.08 7.73
N ARG A 57 -4.23 4.87 7.81
CA ARG A 57 -3.98 4.14 9.05
C ARG A 57 -2.91 4.81 9.93
N GLN A 58 -1.91 5.43 9.32
CA GLN A 58 -0.80 6.09 10.01
C GLN A 58 -1.10 7.53 10.41
N ALA A 59 -2.13 8.14 9.82
CA ALA A 59 -2.47 9.52 10.05
C ALA A 59 -3.43 9.71 11.22
N ASP A 60 -3.19 10.71 12.06
CA ASP A 60 -4.06 11.08 13.17
C ASP A 60 -5.45 11.60 12.73
N ASN A 61 -5.54 12.16 11.51
CA ASN A 61 -6.78 12.60 10.88
C ASN A 61 -7.33 11.61 9.83
N GLY A 62 -6.77 10.39 9.74
CA GLY A 62 -7.18 9.41 8.73
C GLY A 62 -8.65 9.01 8.83
N ILE A 63 -9.15 8.72 10.03
CA ILE A 63 -10.56 8.38 10.26
C ILE A 63 -11.49 9.54 9.90
N ALA A 64 -11.13 10.78 10.26
CA ALA A 64 -11.91 11.97 9.90
C ALA A 64 -11.98 12.14 8.37
N PHE A 65 -10.89 11.84 7.66
CA PHE A 65 -10.89 11.85 6.19
C PHE A 65 -11.81 10.77 5.59
N LEU A 66 -11.83 9.56 6.14
CA LEU A 66 -12.76 8.51 5.69
C LEU A 66 -14.22 8.89 5.94
N GLN A 67 -14.51 9.52 7.08
CA GLN A 67 -15.86 10.05 7.35
C GLN A 67 -16.25 11.09 6.31
N ARG A 68 -15.35 12.04 5.99
CA ARG A 68 -15.58 13.04 4.93
C ARG A 68 -15.89 12.40 3.57
N LEU A 69 -15.17 11.33 3.20
CA LEU A 69 -15.46 10.58 1.97
C LEU A 69 -16.86 9.96 2.00
N THR A 70 -17.22 9.34 3.12
CA THR A 70 -18.54 8.71 3.32
C THR A 70 -19.67 9.75 3.28
N ASP A 71 -19.48 10.91 3.89
CA ASP A 71 -20.44 12.00 3.92
C ASP A 71 -20.72 12.58 2.53
N SER A 72 -19.83 12.36 1.55
CA SER A 72 -20.10 12.69 0.15
C SER A 72 -21.27 11.90 -0.44
N GLY A 73 -21.64 10.79 0.20
CA GLY A 73 -22.70 9.88 -0.20
C GLY A 73 -22.37 9.06 -1.47
N TRP A 74 -21.17 9.16 -2.03
CA TRP A 74 -20.74 8.38 -3.21
C TRP A 74 -20.09 7.06 -2.83
N VAL A 75 -19.41 7.03 -1.69
CA VAL A 75 -18.67 5.86 -1.23
C VAL A 75 -19.03 5.49 0.21
N ALA A 76 -18.84 4.22 0.55
CA ALA A 76 -18.74 3.73 1.91
C ALA A 76 -17.25 3.48 2.17
N ALA A 77 -16.61 4.37 2.92
CA ALA A 77 -15.16 4.33 3.13
C ALA A 77 -14.82 3.60 4.44
N GLU A 78 -13.93 2.62 4.34
CA GLU A 78 -13.46 1.80 5.46
C GLU A 78 -11.94 1.75 5.51
N LEU A 79 -11.39 1.60 6.70
CA LEU A 79 -9.96 1.42 6.94
C LEU A 79 -9.65 -0.06 7.05
N LEU A 80 -8.79 -0.57 6.17
CA LEU A 80 -8.26 -1.93 6.30
C LEU A 80 -7.13 -1.98 7.34
N SER A 81 -7.12 -3.04 8.15
CA SER A 81 -5.94 -3.41 8.91
C SER A 81 -4.81 -3.85 7.96
N GLY A 82 -3.56 -3.82 8.42
CA GLY A 82 -2.44 -4.33 7.62
C GLY A 82 -2.58 -5.82 7.31
N GLU A 83 -3.20 -6.58 8.20
CA GLU A 83 -3.49 -8.00 8.00
C GLU A 83 -4.55 -8.23 6.92
N ASP A 84 -5.64 -7.45 6.92
CA ASP A 84 -6.68 -7.56 5.90
C ASP A 84 -6.20 -7.08 4.53
N GLU A 85 -5.37 -6.03 4.49
CA GLU A 85 -4.68 -5.55 3.28
C GLU A 85 -3.82 -6.68 2.68
N ALA A 86 -3.01 -7.34 3.53
CA ALA A 86 -2.17 -8.47 3.14
C ALA A 86 -2.99 -9.65 2.59
N LYS A 87 -4.10 -10.02 3.24
CA LYS A 87 -5.01 -11.07 2.77
C LYS A 87 -5.68 -10.69 1.45
N ALA A 88 -6.10 -9.43 1.30
CA ALA A 88 -6.70 -8.94 0.07
C ALA A 88 -5.73 -9.05 -1.11
N ALA A 89 -4.46 -8.69 -0.92
CA ALA A 89 -3.42 -8.86 -1.93
C ALA A 89 -3.22 -10.34 -2.32
N TYR A 90 -3.21 -11.25 -1.34
CA TYR A 90 -3.08 -12.69 -1.57
C TYR A 90 -4.20 -13.25 -2.44
N TYR A 91 -5.46 -12.92 -2.13
CA TYR A 91 -6.60 -13.36 -2.93
C TYR A 91 -6.63 -12.69 -4.29
N GLY A 92 -6.34 -11.40 -4.35
CA GLY A 92 -6.36 -10.60 -5.59
C GLY A 92 -5.38 -11.08 -6.65
N CYS A 93 -4.20 -11.57 -6.24
CA CYS A 93 -3.20 -12.10 -7.17
C CYS A 93 -3.31 -13.60 -7.43
N GLN A 94 -4.30 -14.29 -6.85
CA GLN A 94 -4.50 -15.74 -6.99
C GLN A 94 -3.24 -16.54 -6.64
N ALA A 95 -2.66 -16.27 -5.48
CA ALA A 95 -1.35 -16.77 -5.07
C ALA A 95 -1.23 -18.29 -5.03
N ASN A 96 -2.34 -19.02 -4.76
CA ASN A 96 -2.41 -20.49 -4.80
C ASN A 96 -1.31 -21.16 -3.94
N GLY A 97 -1.19 -20.73 -2.68
CA GLY A 97 -0.22 -21.29 -1.72
C GLY A 97 1.17 -20.65 -1.77
N ARG A 98 1.47 -19.79 -2.75
CA ARG A 98 2.74 -19.04 -2.78
C ARG A 98 2.70 -17.86 -1.81
N PRO A 99 3.79 -17.54 -1.09
CA PRO A 99 3.89 -16.29 -0.36
C PRO A 99 3.68 -15.08 -1.27
N VAL A 100 3.03 -14.05 -0.75
CA VAL A 100 2.83 -12.78 -1.45
C VAL A 100 3.48 -11.65 -0.66
N LEU A 101 4.32 -10.88 -1.35
CA LEU A 101 4.91 -9.66 -0.85
C LEU A 101 4.31 -8.48 -1.61
N ASP A 102 3.59 -7.61 -0.91
CA ASP A 102 3.06 -6.36 -1.47
C ASP A 102 3.93 -5.19 -1.01
N VAL A 103 4.60 -4.54 -1.96
CA VAL A 103 5.47 -3.39 -1.68
C VAL A 103 4.75 -2.11 -2.04
N GLY A 104 4.11 -1.53 -1.04
CA GLY A 104 3.33 -0.30 -1.16
C GLY A 104 4.12 0.98 -0.97
N GLY A 105 3.40 2.10 -0.95
CA GLY A 105 3.99 3.43 -0.72
C GLY A 105 4.39 3.70 0.72
N GLY A 106 3.60 3.23 1.68
CA GLY A 106 3.80 3.49 3.11
C GLY A 106 4.05 2.25 3.96
N SER A 107 3.86 1.05 3.41
CA SER A 107 4.06 -0.22 4.10
C SER A 107 4.41 -1.33 3.12
N THR A 108 4.87 -2.44 3.66
CA THR A 108 5.08 -3.70 2.93
C THR A 108 4.38 -4.82 3.69
N GLU A 109 3.57 -5.59 2.99
CA GLU A 109 2.79 -6.69 3.52
C GLU A 109 3.37 -8.03 3.03
N LEU A 110 3.52 -8.99 3.96
CA LEU A 110 3.82 -10.38 3.64
C LEU A 110 2.64 -11.25 4.01
N THR A 111 2.15 -12.06 3.08
CA THR A 111 1.12 -13.06 3.35
C THR A 111 1.64 -14.45 3.01
N MET A 112 1.47 -15.36 3.94
CA MET A 112 1.81 -16.78 3.77
C MET A 112 0.66 -17.66 4.22
N GLU A 113 0.49 -18.78 3.53
CA GLU A 113 -0.45 -19.83 3.93
C GLU A 113 0.29 -20.93 4.68
N ALA A 114 -0.19 -21.25 5.88
CA ALA A 114 0.33 -22.35 6.69
C ALA A 114 -0.84 -23.16 7.26
N GLY A 115 -0.91 -24.43 6.90
CA GLY A 115 -1.99 -25.32 7.39
C GLY A 115 -3.40 -24.89 7.00
N GLY A 116 -3.58 -24.24 5.86
CA GLY A 116 -4.87 -23.72 5.39
C GLY A 116 -5.28 -22.39 6.03
N VAL A 117 -4.39 -21.77 6.81
CA VAL A 117 -4.62 -20.47 7.44
C VAL A 117 -3.71 -19.43 6.80
N LEU A 118 -4.28 -18.30 6.40
CA LEU A 118 -3.52 -17.15 5.91
C LEU A 118 -3.02 -16.32 7.09
N ASN A 119 -1.71 -16.10 7.10
CA ASN A 119 -1.03 -15.22 8.05
C ASN A 119 -0.50 -14.02 7.29
N GLY A 120 -1.08 -12.85 7.54
CA GLY A 120 -0.67 -11.58 6.98
C GLY A 120 0.13 -10.76 8.00
N LYS A 121 1.25 -10.18 7.56
CA LYS A 121 2.04 -9.23 8.35
C LYS A 121 2.28 -7.97 7.56
N SER A 122 2.21 -6.82 8.22
CA SER A 122 2.53 -5.52 7.64
C SER A 122 3.67 -4.88 8.44
N ILE A 123 4.66 -4.35 7.72
CA ILE A 123 5.72 -3.53 8.30
C ILE A 123 5.68 -2.12 7.70
N PRO A 124 6.05 -1.07 8.46
CA PRO A 124 6.01 0.32 8.00
C PRO A 124 7.20 0.65 7.08
N LEU A 125 7.36 -0.13 6.02
CA LEU A 125 8.44 -0.03 5.04
C LEU A 125 7.84 0.16 3.66
N GLY A 126 7.72 1.40 3.19
CA GLY A 126 7.13 1.71 1.90
C GLY A 126 8.00 2.64 1.07
N CYS A 127 7.91 2.56 -0.26
CA CYS A 127 8.78 3.32 -1.16
C CYS A 127 8.67 4.84 -0.98
N VAL A 128 7.49 5.38 -0.67
CA VAL A 128 7.30 6.81 -0.44
C VAL A 128 7.90 7.23 0.90
N THR A 129 7.60 6.50 1.96
CA THR A 129 8.13 6.81 3.30
C THR A 129 9.64 6.70 3.35
N LEU A 130 10.22 5.67 2.75
CA LEU A 130 11.67 5.50 2.66
C LEU A 130 12.34 6.62 1.85
N THR A 131 11.75 7.02 0.73
CA THR A 131 12.26 8.14 -0.07
C THR A 131 12.25 9.43 0.75
N GLU A 132 11.12 9.74 1.40
CA GLU A 132 10.97 10.96 2.20
C GLU A 132 11.91 10.98 3.42
N GLU A 133 12.22 9.82 4.01
CA GLU A 133 13.03 9.72 5.21
C GLU A 133 14.53 9.73 4.91
N PHE A 134 14.98 8.98 3.91
CA PHE A 134 16.40 8.74 3.67
C PHE A 134 16.99 9.51 2.50
N LEU A 135 16.22 9.83 1.46
CA LEU A 135 16.72 10.41 0.21
C LEU A 135 16.40 11.90 0.13
N LYS A 136 17.40 12.73 0.43
CA LYS A 136 17.27 14.19 0.47
C LYS A 136 17.89 14.89 -0.74
N HIS A 137 18.74 14.18 -1.49
CA HIS A 137 19.48 14.74 -2.62
C HIS A 137 19.10 14.04 -3.93
N ASP A 138 19.19 14.77 -5.03
CA ASP A 138 19.09 14.27 -6.39
C ASP A 138 20.27 14.82 -7.20
N PRO A 139 21.23 13.98 -7.60
CA PRO A 139 21.31 12.54 -7.42
C PRO A 139 21.55 12.11 -5.96
N ILE A 140 21.13 10.89 -5.64
CA ILE A 140 21.24 10.28 -4.30
C ILE A 140 22.71 10.22 -3.86
N GLN A 141 23.00 10.57 -2.62
CA GLN A 141 24.33 10.46 -2.02
C GLN A 141 24.60 9.05 -1.51
N LYS A 142 25.87 8.66 -1.43
CA LYS A 142 26.27 7.31 -1.05
C LYS A 142 25.88 6.94 0.38
N ASP A 143 26.00 7.85 1.31
CA ASP A 143 25.64 7.68 2.72
C ASP A 143 24.12 7.52 2.88
N GLU A 144 23.30 8.25 2.12
CA GLU A 144 21.84 8.07 2.09
C GLU A 144 21.46 6.67 1.59
N ALA A 145 22.09 6.20 0.53
CA ALA A 145 21.86 4.87 -0.01
C ALA A 145 22.25 3.77 0.99
N VAL A 146 23.36 3.93 1.70
CA VAL A 146 23.81 2.98 2.73
C VAL A 146 22.83 2.96 3.89
N ALA A 147 22.45 4.13 4.43
CA ALA A 147 21.50 4.23 5.54
C ALA A 147 20.14 3.60 5.18
N LEU A 148 19.62 3.87 3.97
CA LEU A 148 18.41 3.26 3.47
C LEU A 148 18.51 1.73 3.41
N LEU A 149 19.59 1.19 2.84
CA LEU A 149 19.78 -0.26 2.72
C LEU A 149 19.90 -0.94 4.07
N ASP A 150 20.61 -0.34 5.02
CA ASP A 150 20.75 -0.91 6.35
C ASP A 150 19.42 -0.90 7.12
N HIS A 151 18.65 0.18 7.02
CA HIS A 151 17.30 0.23 7.57
C HIS A 151 16.39 -0.85 6.94
N CYS A 152 16.39 -1.00 5.61
CA CYS A 152 15.63 -2.04 4.93
C CYS A 152 16.01 -3.45 5.40
N LYS A 153 17.31 -3.75 5.54
CA LYS A 153 17.78 -5.05 6.03
C LYS A 153 17.30 -5.35 7.45
N GLU A 154 17.39 -4.36 8.33
CA GLU A 154 16.93 -4.49 9.70
C GLU A 154 15.44 -4.81 9.76
N GLN A 155 14.61 -3.97 9.11
CA GLN A 155 13.16 -4.12 9.13
C GLN A 155 12.65 -5.40 8.44
N THR A 156 13.32 -5.85 7.39
CA THR A 156 12.93 -7.06 6.66
C THR A 156 13.46 -8.36 7.27
N SER A 157 14.37 -8.32 8.21
CA SER A 157 15.00 -9.49 8.80
C SER A 157 14.00 -10.52 9.35
N VAL A 158 12.95 -10.04 10.01
CA VAL A 158 11.87 -10.88 10.58
C VAL A 158 11.07 -11.56 9.45
N LEU A 159 10.68 -10.81 8.43
CA LEU A 159 9.93 -11.36 7.29
C LEU A 159 10.78 -12.38 6.52
N ALA A 160 12.05 -12.10 6.31
CA ALA A 160 12.97 -13.00 5.62
C ALA A 160 13.10 -14.33 6.37
N SER A 161 13.19 -14.31 7.69
CA SER A 161 13.28 -15.53 8.50
C SER A 161 12.04 -16.43 8.35
N GLU A 162 10.85 -15.85 8.26
CA GLU A 162 9.59 -16.58 8.08
C GLU A 162 9.50 -17.22 6.70
N ILE A 163 9.87 -16.48 5.64
CA ILE A 163 9.91 -17.02 4.27
C ILE A 163 10.86 -18.22 4.20
N LEU A 164 12.05 -18.11 4.80
CA LEU A 164 13.04 -19.17 4.80
C LEU A 164 12.56 -20.40 5.59
N GLN A 165 11.90 -20.21 6.74
CA GLN A 165 11.31 -21.30 7.51
C GLN A 165 10.18 -22.01 6.76
N GLY A 166 9.38 -21.27 6.00
CA GLY A 166 8.31 -21.80 5.14
C GLY A 166 8.81 -22.60 3.93
N LYS A 167 10.13 -22.62 3.66
CA LYS A 167 10.76 -23.31 2.51
C LYS A 167 10.14 -22.97 1.16
N ALA A 168 9.59 -21.77 1.03
CA ALA A 168 9.01 -21.31 -0.22
C ALA A 168 10.11 -21.22 -1.30
N LYS A 169 9.87 -21.82 -2.46
CA LYS A 169 10.79 -21.77 -3.61
C LYS A 169 10.49 -20.59 -4.53
N GLU A 170 9.25 -20.14 -4.49
CA GLU A 170 8.72 -19.06 -5.31
C GLU A 170 7.90 -18.12 -4.44
N MET A 171 7.88 -16.85 -4.78
CA MET A 171 7.09 -15.83 -4.14
C MET A 171 6.45 -14.94 -5.20
N MET A 172 5.24 -14.48 -4.97
CA MET A 172 4.63 -13.43 -5.78
C MET A 172 4.96 -12.07 -5.17
N VAL A 173 5.39 -11.14 -6.00
CA VAL A 173 5.60 -9.76 -5.58
C VAL A 173 4.62 -8.87 -6.32
N VAL A 174 3.87 -8.05 -5.60
CA VAL A 174 2.84 -7.17 -6.13
C VAL A 174 3.10 -5.71 -5.70
N GLY A 175 2.28 -4.80 -6.18
CA GLY A 175 2.44 -3.37 -5.93
C GLY A 175 3.19 -2.63 -7.04
N GLY A 176 3.14 -1.31 -6.98
CA GLY A 176 3.74 -0.43 -7.99
C GLY A 176 5.24 -0.57 -8.10
N THR A 177 5.93 -0.70 -6.97
CA THR A 177 7.40 -0.87 -6.90
C THR A 177 7.85 -2.15 -7.62
N ALA A 178 7.19 -3.27 -7.33
CA ALA A 178 7.48 -4.55 -7.97
C ALA A 178 7.26 -4.51 -9.50
N THR A 179 6.16 -3.89 -9.92
CA THR A 179 5.84 -3.74 -11.34
C THR A 179 6.88 -2.91 -12.07
N GLN A 180 7.36 -1.81 -11.47
CA GLN A 180 8.41 -0.97 -12.06
C GLN A 180 9.74 -1.71 -12.17
N LEU A 181 10.13 -2.45 -11.13
CA LEU A 181 11.36 -3.27 -11.18
C LEU A 181 11.28 -4.33 -12.28
N ALA A 182 10.14 -5.02 -12.40
CA ALA A 182 9.94 -6.01 -13.46
C ALA A 182 10.01 -5.38 -14.86
N MET A 183 9.43 -4.18 -15.05
CA MET A 183 9.54 -3.45 -16.32
C MET A 183 10.98 -3.06 -16.66
N LEU A 184 11.78 -2.66 -15.66
CA LEU A 184 13.19 -2.31 -15.90
C LEU A 184 14.05 -3.53 -16.25
N GLU A 185 13.73 -4.70 -15.72
CA GLU A 185 14.47 -5.95 -15.97
C GLU A 185 14.10 -6.60 -17.31
N LEU A 186 12.82 -6.51 -17.68
CA LEU A 186 12.31 -7.17 -18.90
C LEU A 186 12.40 -6.31 -20.17
N GLY A 187 12.70 -5.01 -20.06
CA GLY A 187 12.82 -4.06 -21.18
C GLY A 187 11.47 -3.55 -21.63
#